data_92355aadc21dbedb5631acad2fd5146b
#
_entry.id   92355aadc21dbedb5631acad2fd5146b
#
_cell.length_a   1.000
_cell.length_b   1.000
_cell.length_c   1.000
_cell.angle_alpha   90.00
_cell.angle_beta   90.00
_cell.angle_gamma   90.00
#
_symmetry.space_group_name_H-M   'P 1'
#
loop_
_entity.id
_entity.type
_entity.pdbx_description
1 polymer ?
#
loop_
_entity_poly.entity_id
_entity_poly.type
_entity_poly.pdbx_seq_one_letter_code
_entity_poly.pdbx_strand_id
1 'polypeptide(L)'
;MTDETRRWRGWREATERALYGPGGFYLRPEGPAGHFRTSVHASPLFAGAVARLLGEVAEELGTDGVDLVDVGAGRGELLAGVLAATAGSGLAVRAYAVERAARPDGLDPRVEWTDRPPRGARGLLFANEWLDNVPVDVAEADATGTARYVEVSPEGAERLGAPVSGADAEWLERWWPLREPGARAEIGRPRDEAWAAAVSCLAAGRAVAVDYAHVRGSRPPFGSLTGFRAGREVPPVPDGSRDLTSHVALDACAAACGGASSGGADTELVTQREALGRLGVTGGRPPLALASTDPAGYVRALSSAGEAAELTARGGLGDFLWLTRRVSPADGP
;
A
#
# COMPACT_ATOMS: atom_id res chain seq x y z
N MET A 1 36.38 -6.10 -13.06
CA MET A 1 35.46 -5.87 -11.93
C MET A 1 35.76 -6.98 -10.95
N THR A 2 36.35 -6.63 -9.82
CA THR A 2 36.75 -7.56 -8.77
C THR A 2 35.51 -8.13 -8.08
N ASP A 3 35.60 -9.32 -7.49
CA ASP A 3 34.54 -10.03 -6.76
C ASP A 3 33.89 -9.17 -5.66
N GLU A 4 34.68 -8.26 -5.10
CA GLU A 4 34.28 -7.27 -4.10
C GLU A 4 33.23 -6.25 -4.60
N THR A 5 33.26 -5.85 -5.87
CA THR A 5 32.29 -4.91 -6.48
C THR A 5 30.95 -5.59 -6.75
N ARG A 6 30.90 -6.92 -6.89
CA ARG A 6 29.66 -7.71 -7.02
C ARG A 6 28.91 -7.90 -5.71
N ARG A 7 29.52 -7.60 -4.57
CA ARG A 7 28.97 -7.83 -3.23
C ARG A 7 28.11 -6.66 -2.75
N TRP A 8 28.33 -5.43 -3.25
CA TRP A 8 27.63 -4.22 -2.84
C TRP A 8 26.60 -3.83 -3.88
N ARG A 9 25.37 -3.50 -3.44
CA ARG A 9 24.26 -3.04 -4.28
C ARG A 9 23.57 -1.86 -3.65
N GLY A 10 22.92 -1.00 -4.47
CA GLY A 10 21.92 -0.07 -3.96
C GLY A 10 20.76 -0.82 -3.30
N TRP A 11 20.12 -0.19 -2.35
CA TRP A 11 19.00 -0.80 -1.61
C TRP A 11 17.85 -1.23 -2.52
N ARG A 12 17.55 -0.49 -3.58
CA ARG A 12 16.51 -0.87 -4.55
C ARG A 12 16.78 -2.24 -5.18
N GLU A 13 17.98 -2.45 -5.70
CA GLU A 13 18.33 -3.75 -6.30
C GLU A 13 18.37 -4.86 -5.24
N ALA A 14 18.92 -4.56 -4.07
CA ALA A 14 19.02 -5.52 -2.99
C ALA A 14 17.64 -5.98 -2.50
N THR A 15 16.71 -5.05 -2.30
CA THR A 15 15.32 -5.31 -1.91
C THR A 15 14.55 -6.08 -2.98
N GLU A 16 14.64 -5.66 -4.28
CA GLU A 16 13.99 -6.39 -5.37
C GLU A 16 14.43 -7.87 -5.40
N ARG A 17 15.71 -8.14 -5.19
CA ARG A 17 16.21 -9.52 -5.13
C ARG A 17 15.75 -10.28 -3.91
N ALA A 18 15.75 -9.63 -2.74
CA ALA A 18 15.38 -10.26 -1.47
C ALA A 18 13.87 -10.57 -1.41
N LEU A 19 13.04 -9.72 -1.96
CA LEU A 19 11.58 -9.89 -1.93
C LEU A 19 11.08 -10.74 -3.10
N TYR A 20 11.56 -10.48 -4.33
CA TYR A 20 10.98 -10.99 -5.58
C TYR A 20 11.93 -11.85 -6.42
N GLY A 21 13.20 -11.96 -6.05
CA GLY A 21 14.16 -12.83 -6.73
C GLY A 21 13.87 -14.33 -6.49
N PRO A 22 14.60 -15.24 -7.16
CA PRO A 22 14.46 -16.67 -6.92
C PRO A 22 14.62 -17.02 -5.44
N GLY A 23 13.60 -17.61 -4.83
CA GLY A 23 13.53 -17.88 -3.39
C GLY A 23 13.29 -16.65 -2.51
N GLY A 24 12.90 -15.53 -3.11
CA GLY A 24 12.57 -14.29 -2.42
C GLY A 24 11.39 -14.42 -1.47
N PHE A 25 11.31 -13.50 -0.52
CA PHE A 25 10.37 -13.55 0.61
C PHE A 25 8.91 -13.74 0.16
N TYR A 26 8.43 -12.96 -0.82
CA TYR A 26 7.05 -13.02 -1.31
C TYR A 26 6.75 -14.21 -2.22
N LEU A 27 7.78 -14.91 -2.74
CA LEU A 27 7.59 -16.09 -3.57
C LEU A 27 7.60 -17.40 -2.77
N ARG A 28 7.69 -17.33 -1.45
CA ARG A 28 7.63 -18.49 -0.56
C ARG A 28 6.19 -18.97 -0.35
N PRO A 29 5.98 -20.28 -0.11
CA PRO A 29 4.63 -20.84 0.12
C PRO A 29 3.89 -20.20 1.30
N GLU A 30 4.62 -19.76 2.34
CA GLU A 30 4.07 -19.13 3.53
C GLU A 30 3.47 -17.75 3.23
N GLY A 31 4.05 -17.03 2.27
CA GLY A 31 3.64 -15.69 1.88
C GLY A 31 3.65 -14.67 3.01
N PRO A 32 3.24 -13.41 2.76
CA PRO A 32 3.22 -12.36 3.79
C PRO A 32 2.23 -12.63 4.92
N ALA A 33 1.11 -13.33 4.66
CA ALA A 33 0.07 -13.63 5.65
C ALA A 33 0.58 -14.43 6.87
N GLY A 34 1.69 -15.18 6.73
CA GLY A 34 2.35 -15.86 7.85
C GLY A 34 3.19 -14.94 8.75
N HIS A 35 3.41 -13.69 8.34
CA HIS A 35 4.34 -12.77 9.02
C HIS A 35 3.71 -11.46 9.48
N PHE A 36 2.60 -11.02 8.85
CA PHE A 36 1.95 -9.74 9.14
C PHE A 36 0.44 -9.86 9.25
N ARG A 37 -0.14 -8.98 10.05
CA ARG A 37 -1.57 -8.76 10.13
C ARG A 37 -1.89 -7.40 9.50
N THR A 38 -2.18 -7.42 8.21
CA THR A 38 -2.59 -6.23 7.45
C THR A 38 -4.04 -5.84 7.78
N SER A 39 -4.49 -4.66 7.34
CA SER A 39 -5.89 -4.22 7.52
C SER A 39 -6.90 -5.24 7.00
N VAL A 40 -6.58 -5.93 5.89
CA VAL A 40 -7.43 -6.98 5.29
C VAL A 40 -7.58 -8.19 6.22
N HIS A 41 -6.50 -8.58 6.92
CA HIS A 41 -6.50 -9.71 7.86
C HIS A 41 -7.02 -9.33 9.24
N ALA A 42 -7.06 -8.04 9.58
CA ALA A 42 -7.50 -7.57 10.88
C ALA A 42 -9.01 -7.80 11.07
N SER A 43 -9.81 -7.55 10.04
CA SER A 43 -11.27 -7.69 10.16
C SER A 43 -11.97 -7.73 8.80
N PRO A 44 -13.06 -8.52 8.66
CA PRO A 44 -13.98 -8.46 7.52
C PRO A 44 -14.67 -7.10 7.37
N LEU A 45 -14.66 -6.24 8.40
CA LEU A 45 -15.18 -4.87 8.32
C LEU A 45 -14.42 -4.03 7.30
N PHE A 46 -13.12 -4.29 7.10
CA PHE A 46 -12.31 -3.61 6.10
C PHE A 46 -12.82 -3.90 4.69
N ALA A 47 -12.97 -5.18 4.34
CA ALA A 47 -13.54 -5.58 3.04
C ALA A 47 -14.99 -5.07 2.86
N GLY A 48 -15.80 -5.05 3.94
CA GLY A 48 -17.12 -4.44 3.93
C GLY A 48 -17.11 -2.93 3.66
N ALA A 49 -16.10 -2.20 4.18
CA ALA A 49 -15.92 -0.78 3.89
C ALA A 49 -15.52 -0.56 2.42
N VAL A 50 -14.59 -1.37 1.89
CA VAL A 50 -14.20 -1.31 0.48
C VAL A 50 -15.37 -1.66 -0.44
N ALA A 51 -16.24 -2.60 -0.04
CA ALA A 51 -17.48 -2.91 -0.78
C ALA A 51 -18.45 -1.72 -0.83
N ARG A 52 -18.59 -0.96 0.27
CA ARG A 52 -19.39 0.28 0.29
C ARG A 52 -18.79 1.35 -0.62
N LEU A 53 -17.46 1.53 -0.56
CA LEU A 53 -16.74 2.44 -1.46
C LEU A 53 -16.95 2.05 -2.93
N LEU A 54 -16.91 0.76 -3.25
CA LEU A 54 -17.19 0.25 -4.59
C LEU A 54 -18.63 0.58 -5.03
N GLY A 55 -19.59 0.48 -4.12
CA GLY A 55 -20.98 0.90 -4.36
C GLY A 55 -21.10 2.40 -4.66
N GLU A 56 -20.43 3.26 -3.88
CA GLU A 56 -20.38 4.71 -4.14
C GLU A 56 -19.78 5.01 -5.53
N VAL A 57 -18.72 4.29 -5.91
CA VAL A 57 -18.10 4.44 -7.25
C VAL A 57 -19.07 4.00 -8.35
N ALA A 58 -19.83 2.93 -8.16
CA ALA A 58 -20.86 2.48 -9.09
C ALA A 58 -21.96 3.53 -9.28
N GLU A 59 -22.43 4.12 -8.17
CA GLU A 59 -23.42 5.22 -8.20
C GLU A 59 -22.87 6.44 -8.94
N GLU A 60 -21.63 6.87 -8.66
CA GLU A 60 -20.97 7.98 -9.38
C GLU A 60 -20.84 7.73 -10.89
N LEU A 61 -20.58 6.48 -11.27
CA LEU A 61 -20.47 6.09 -12.67
C LEU A 61 -21.83 5.84 -13.34
N GLY A 62 -22.91 5.83 -12.58
CA GLY A 62 -24.28 5.58 -13.05
C GLY A 62 -24.44 4.17 -13.65
N THR A 63 -23.82 3.14 -13.02
CA THR A 63 -23.80 1.76 -13.55
C THR A 63 -23.97 0.76 -12.42
N ASP A 64 -24.52 -0.41 -12.74
CA ASP A 64 -24.61 -1.59 -11.89
C ASP A 64 -23.51 -2.62 -12.15
N GLY A 65 -22.59 -2.34 -13.10
CA GLY A 65 -21.44 -3.17 -13.44
C GLY A 65 -20.12 -2.42 -13.32
N VAL A 66 -19.24 -2.84 -12.38
CA VAL A 66 -17.98 -2.17 -12.07
C VAL A 66 -16.79 -3.12 -11.99
N ASP A 67 -15.62 -2.59 -12.28
CA ASP A 67 -14.36 -3.28 -12.06
C ASP A 67 -13.85 -3.02 -10.62
N LEU A 68 -13.37 -4.07 -9.95
CA LEU A 68 -12.56 -3.98 -8.75
C LEU A 68 -11.18 -4.55 -9.06
N VAL A 69 -10.16 -3.69 -9.04
CA VAL A 69 -8.77 -4.04 -9.30
C VAL A 69 -7.99 -3.95 -8.01
N ASP A 70 -7.52 -5.07 -7.48
CA ASP A 70 -6.71 -5.14 -6.26
C ASP A 70 -5.23 -5.30 -6.64
N VAL A 71 -4.42 -4.28 -6.33
CA VAL A 71 -3.00 -4.23 -6.69
C VAL A 71 -2.14 -4.62 -5.48
N GLY A 72 -1.31 -5.64 -5.65
CA GLY A 72 -0.65 -6.31 -4.52
C GLY A 72 -1.64 -7.21 -3.78
N ALA A 73 -2.42 -7.98 -4.52
CA ALA A 73 -3.58 -8.70 -4.01
C ALA A 73 -3.26 -9.83 -2.99
N GLY A 74 -1.98 -10.13 -2.76
CA GLY A 74 -1.56 -11.18 -1.84
C GLY A 74 -2.15 -12.55 -2.21
N ARG A 75 -3.10 -13.04 -1.44
CA ARG A 75 -3.83 -14.30 -1.74
C ARG A 75 -5.26 -14.04 -2.21
N GLY A 76 -5.65 -12.77 -2.44
CA GLY A 76 -6.98 -12.37 -2.89
C GLY A 76 -8.00 -12.22 -1.77
N GLU A 77 -7.56 -12.08 -0.51
CA GLU A 77 -8.42 -11.98 0.66
C GLU A 77 -9.37 -10.78 0.58
N LEU A 78 -8.88 -9.62 0.14
CA LEU A 78 -9.72 -8.43 -0.03
C LEU A 78 -10.82 -8.67 -1.06
N LEU A 79 -10.46 -9.21 -2.22
CA LEU A 79 -11.41 -9.49 -3.29
C LEU A 79 -12.47 -10.50 -2.84
N ALA A 80 -12.05 -11.58 -2.16
CA ALA A 80 -13.00 -12.57 -1.61
C ALA A 80 -13.97 -11.93 -0.61
N GLY A 81 -13.47 -11.07 0.28
CA GLY A 81 -14.28 -10.34 1.24
C GLY A 81 -15.26 -9.37 0.59
N VAL A 82 -14.82 -8.60 -0.42
CA VAL A 82 -15.68 -7.65 -1.14
C VAL A 82 -16.75 -8.38 -1.94
N LEU A 83 -16.39 -9.46 -2.66
CA LEU A 83 -17.36 -10.28 -3.40
C LEU A 83 -18.42 -10.92 -2.51
N ALA A 84 -18.04 -11.32 -1.28
CA ALA A 84 -18.99 -11.81 -0.28
C ALA A 84 -19.89 -10.67 0.23
N ALA A 85 -19.33 -9.48 0.50
CA ALA A 85 -20.09 -8.33 1.00
C ALA A 85 -21.07 -7.73 -0.04
N THR A 86 -20.75 -7.84 -1.33
CA THR A 86 -21.61 -7.37 -2.43
C THR A 86 -22.59 -8.43 -2.92
N ALA A 87 -22.55 -9.65 -2.39
CA ALA A 87 -23.46 -10.71 -2.76
C ALA A 87 -24.92 -10.30 -2.48
N GLY A 88 -25.78 -10.33 -3.51
CA GLY A 88 -27.20 -9.96 -3.40
C GLY A 88 -27.49 -8.45 -3.43
N SER A 89 -26.49 -7.59 -3.58
CA SER A 89 -26.70 -6.12 -3.71
C SER A 89 -27.23 -5.70 -5.09
N GLY A 90 -27.16 -6.58 -6.09
CA GLY A 90 -27.44 -6.24 -7.49
C GLY A 90 -26.24 -5.69 -8.25
N LEU A 91 -25.13 -5.40 -7.59
CA LEU A 91 -23.93 -4.89 -8.22
C LEU A 91 -23.12 -6.04 -8.88
N ALA A 92 -22.90 -5.93 -10.20
CA ALA A 92 -22.08 -6.87 -10.97
C ALA A 92 -20.61 -6.47 -10.88
N VAL A 93 -19.81 -7.23 -10.10
CA VAL A 93 -18.39 -6.94 -9.86
C VAL A 93 -17.52 -7.84 -10.76
N ARG A 94 -16.65 -7.24 -11.58
CA ARG A 94 -15.54 -7.92 -12.25
C ARG A 94 -14.29 -7.71 -11.38
N ALA A 95 -13.78 -8.77 -10.80
CA ALA A 95 -12.69 -8.72 -9.82
C ALA A 95 -11.35 -9.14 -10.43
N TYR A 96 -10.35 -8.29 -10.32
CA TYR A 96 -8.99 -8.51 -10.83
C TYR A 96 -7.98 -8.47 -9.67
N ALA A 97 -7.27 -9.58 -9.47
CA ALA A 97 -6.12 -9.65 -8.58
C ALA A 97 -4.84 -9.39 -9.38
N VAL A 98 -4.14 -8.32 -9.07
CA VAL A 98 -2.84 -8.00 -9.67
C VAL A 98 -1.74 -8.41 -8.71
N GLU A 99 -1.05 -9.52 -9.01
CA GLU A 99 -0.07 -10.09 -8.10
C GLU A 99 1.04 -10.83 -8.87
N ARG A 100 2.28 -10.75 -8.37
CA ARG A 100 3.46 -11.43 -8.93
C ARG A 100 3.53 -12.91 -8.53
N ALA A 101 3.00 -13.25 -7.35
CA ALA A 101 2.92 -14.63 -6.88
C ALA A 101 1.90 -15.44 -7.68
N ALA A 102 2.03 -16.76 -7.63
CA ALA A 102 1.10 -17.66 -8.29
C ALA A 102 -0.31 -17.56 -7.66
N ARG A 103 -1.35 -17.72 -8.50
CA ARG A 103 -2.74 -17.78 -8.02
C ARG A 103 -2.87 -18.88 -6.97
N PRO A 104 -3.43 -18.58 -5.79
CA PRO A 104 -3.63 -19.60 -4.75
C PRO A 104 -4.76 -20.57 -5.12
N ASP A 105 -4.62 -21.82 -4.66
CA ASP A 105 -5.68 -22.82 -4.78
C ASP A 105 -6.92 -22.38 -4.00
N GLY A 106 -8.11 -22.70 -4.55
CA GLY A 106 -9.40 -22.44 -3.89
C GLY A 106 -9.87 -20.98 -3.93
N LEU A 107 -9.14 -20.06 -4.55
CA LEU A 107 -9.62 -18.69 -4.75
C LEU A 107 -10.88 -18.69 -5.64
N ASP A 108 -11.84 -17.83 -5.31
CA ASP A 108 -13.11 -17.66 -6.06
C ASP A 108 -12.84 -17.59 -7.57
N PRO A 109 -13.49 -18.47 -8.39
CA PRO A 109 -13.25 -18.51 -9.83
C PRO A 109 -13.62 -17.20 -10.57
N ARG A 110 -14.42 -16.32 -9.95
CA ARG A 110 -14.76 -15.01 -10.50
C ARG A 110 -13.60 -14.01 -10.44
N VAL A 111 -12.54 -14.29 -9.64
CA VAL A 111 -11.35 -13.44 -9.57
C VAL A 111 -10.41 -13.77 -10.73
N GLU A 112 -10.20 -12.81 -11.60
CA GLU A 112 -9.18 -12.88 -12.65
C GLU A 112 -7.81 -12.56 -12.02
N TRP A 113 -6.83 -13.47 -12.21
CA TRP A 113 -5.47 -13.32 -11.69
C TRP A 113 -4.53 -12.86 -12.80
N THR A 114 -3.83 -11.75 -12.59
CA THR A 114 -2.97 -11.13 -13.61
C THR A 114 -1.72 -10.51 -12.99
N ASP A 115 -0.66 -10.32 -13.77
CA ASP A 115 0.57 -9.65 -13.36
C ASP A 115 0.53 -8.13 -13.60
N ARG A 116 -0.52 -7.63 -14.24
CA ARG A 116 -0.69 -6.20 -14.57
C ARG A 116 -2.14 -5.77 -14.46
N PRO A 117 -2.41 -4.52 -14.02
CA PRO A 117 -3.77 -3.99 -14.02
C PRO A 117 -4.40 -4.00 -15.42
N PRO A 118 -5.70 -4.36 -15.55
CA PRO A 118 -6.40 -4.29 -16.82
C PRO A 118 -6.53 -2.85 -17.29
N ARG A 119 -6.24 -2.58 -18.56
CA ARG A 119 -6.37 -1.23 -19.13
C ARG A 119 -7.84 -0.90 -19.42
N GLY A 120 -8.21 0.34 -19.14
CA GLY A 120 -9.55 0.84 -19.39
C GLY A 120 -10.58 0.39 -18.36
N ALA A 121 -10.15 -0.07 -17.20
CA ALA A 121 -11.03 -0.44 -16.10
C ALA A 121 -11.92 0.74 -15.67
N ARG A 122 -13.16 0.45 -15.32
CA ARG A 122 -14.15 1.43 -14.86
C ARG A 122 -14.69 1.00 -13.52
N GLY A 123 -14.24 1.66 -12.45
CA GLY A 123 -14.61 1.26 -11.09
C GLY A 123 -13.58 1.67 -10.05
N LEU A 124 -13.21 0.74 -9.19
CA LEU A 124 -12.29 0.96 -8.08
C LEU A 124 -10.97 0.19 -8.30
N LEU A 125 -9.85 0.92 -8.36
CA LEU A 125 -8.53 0.35 -8.16
C LEU A 125 -8.15 0.54 -6.70
N PHE A 126 -7.74 -0.53 -6.04
CA PHE A 126 -7.38 -0.53 -4.63
C PHE A 126 -6.00 -1.15 -4.43
N ALA A 127 -5.13 -0.51 -3.67
CA ALA A 127 -3.80 -0.99 -3.33
C ALA A 127 -3.61 -0.83 -1.82
N ASN A 128 -3.65 -1.94 -1.08
CA ASN A 128 -3.48 -1.95 0.36
C ASN A 128 -2.10 -2.49 0.73
N GLU A 129 -1.28 -1.67 1.39
CA GLU A 129 0.07 -2.08 1.80
C GLU A 129 0.85 -2.68 0.60
N TRP A 130 0.90 -1.91 -0.49
CA TRP A 130 1.57 -2.27 -1.74
C TRP A 130 2.74 -1.36 -2.06
N LEU A 131 2.59 -0.03 -1.85
CA LEU A 131 3.63 0.93 -2.23
C LEU A 131 4.87 0.83 -1.33
N ASP A 132 4.70 0.44 -0.06
CA ASP A 132 5.79 0.15 0.86
C ASP A 132 6.71 -0.96 0.36
N ASN A 133 6.15 -1.90 -0.41
CA ASN A 133 6.83 -3.05 -0.99
C ASN A 133 7.45 -2.77 -2.38
N VAL A 134 7.21 -1.59 -2.96
CA VAL A 134 7.92 -1.14 -4.18
C VAL A 134 9.34 -0.74 -3.79
N PRO A 135 10.38 -1.45 -4.30
CA PRO A 135 11.76 -1.22 -3.91
C PRO A 135 12.28 0.17 -4.26
N VAL A 136 12.96 0.80 -3.33
CA VAL A 136 13.55 2.13 -3.47
C VAL A 136 15.01 2.15 -3.04
N ASP A 137 15.78 3.07 -3.56
CA ASP A 137 17.12 3.34 -3.05
C ASP A 137 17.06 4.23 -1.82
N VAL A 138 18.06 4.09 -0.96
CA VAL A 138 18.27 4.92 0.23
C VAL A 138 19.40 5.91 -0.06
N ALA A 139 19.20 7.16 0.33
CA ALA A 139 20.21 8.18 0.35
C ALA A 139 20.58 8.57 1.78
N GLU A 140 21.85 8.94 1.99
CA GLU A 140 22.34 9.51 3.24
C GLU A 140 23.23 10.70 2.96
N ALA A 141 23.10 11.77 3.76
CA ALA A 141 23.99 12.91 3.68
C ALA A 141 25.34 12.57 4.31
N ASP A 142 26.44 12.70 3.56
CA ASP A 142 27.80 12.52 4.07
C ASP A 142 28.23 13.66 5.01
N ALA A 143 29.43 13.57 5.56
CA ALA A 143 29.96 14.59 6.47
C ALA A 143 30.05 16.01 5.88
N THR A 144 29.98 16.14 4.55
CA THR A 144 29.96 17.43 3.83
C THR A 144 28.55 17.90 3.49
N GLY A 145 27.51 17.13 3.83
CA GLY A 145 26.11 17.39 3.48
C GLY A 145 25.74 16.95 2.05
N THR A 146 26.63 16.20 1.36
CA THR A 146 26.34 15.66 0.03
C THR A 146 25.51 14.37 0.16
N ALA A 147 24.34 14.34 -0.46
CA ALA A 147 23.50 13.13 -0.53
C ALA A 147 24.19 12.05 -1.36
N ARG A 148 24.39 10.87 -0.79
CA ARG A 148 24.98 9.70 -1.44
C ARG A 148 24.02 8.52 -1.37
N TYR A 149 24.03 7.66 -2.38
CA TYR A 149 23.36 6.38 -2.31
C TYR A 149 23.99 5.53 -1.19
N VAL A 150 23.13 4.81 -0.47
CA VAL A 150 23.57 3.79 0.49
C VAL A 150 23.60 2.46 -0.23
N GLU A 151 24.81 1.84 -0.25
CA GLU A 151 24.99 0.48 -0.75
C GLU A 151 24.99 -0.50 0.41
N VAL A 152 24.44 -1.69 0.17
CA VAL A 152 24.31 -2.75 1.17
C VAL A 152 24.93 -4.05 0.69
N SER A 153 25.58 -4.79 1.61
CA SER A 153 26.06 -6.15 1.38
C SER A 153 24.96 -7.18 1.62
N PRO A 154 25.10 -8.43 1.15
CA PRO A 154 24.14 -9.51 1.44
C PRO A 154 23.95 -9.77 2.94
N GLU A 155 24.92 -9.42 3.78
CA GLU A 155 24.88 -9.56 5.23
C GLU A 155 24.29 -8.35 5.95
N GLY A 156 23.90 -7.31 5.20
CA GLY A 156 23.29 -6.09 5.76
C GLY A 156 24.29 -5.02 6.21
N ALA A 157 25.60 -5.18 5.91
CA ALA A 157 26.53 -4.07 6.13
C ALA A 157 26.29 -2.96 5.09
N GLU A 158 26.37 -1.70 5.52
CA GLU A 158 26.14 -0.54 4.65
C GLU A 158 27.42 0.29 4.43
N ARG A 159 27.47 1.00 3.32
CA ARG A 159 28.48 2.02 3.00
C ARG A 159 27.89 3.12 2.14
N LEU A 160 28.52 4.30 2.16
CA LEU A 160 28.18 5.36 1.22
C LEU A 160 28.78 5.06 -0.17
N GLY A 161 27.94 5.12 -1.16
CA GLY A 161 28.27 4.94 -2.57
C GLY A 161 28.50 6.27 -3.31
N ALA A 162 28.10 6.31 -4.59
CA ALA A 162 28.19 7.50 -5.42
C ALA A 162 27.24 8.61 -4.92
N PRO A 163 27.55 9.89 -5.21
CA PRO A 163 26.60 10.98 -5.01
C PRO A 163 25.29 10.73 -5.77
N VAL A 164 24.16 11.06 -5.13
CA VAL A 164 22.85 11.01 -5.79
C VAL A 164 22.78 12.06 -6.89
N SER A 165 22.27 11.72 -8.05
CA SER A 165 22.25 12.59 -9.23
C SER A 165 20.99 12.42 -10.08
N GLY A 166 20.78 13.31 -11.04
CA GLY A 166 19.67 13.25 -11.99
C GLY A 166 18.31 13.30 -11.30
N ALA A 167 17.36 12.54 -11.81
CA ALA A 167 15.97 12.54 -11.32
C ALA A 167 15.81 12.16 -9.84
N ASP A 168 16.70 11.34 -9.29
CA ASP A 168 16.69 10.99 -7.88
C ASP A 168 17.13 12.17 -7.00
N ALA A 169 18.11 12.95 -7.42
CA ALA A 169 18.51 14.18 -6.72
C ALA A 169 17.41 15.24 -6.76
N GLU A 170 16.76 15.41 -7.90
CA GLU A 170 15.61 16.32 -8.08
C GLU A 170 14.44 15.89 -7.17
N TRP A 171 14.18 14.57 -7.08
CA TRP A 171 13.17 14.03 -6.18
C TRP A 171 13.48 14.33 -4.73
N LEU A 172 14.72 14.08 -4.27
CA LEU A 172 15.15 14.38 -2.90
C LEU A 172 15.00 15.86 -2.57
N GLU A 173 15.49 16.76 -3.41
CA GLU A 173 15.41 18.20 -3.15
C GLU A 173 13.94 18.65 -3.05
N ARG A 174 13.07 18.11 -3.88
CA ARG A 174 11.65 18.46 -3.88
C ARG A 174 10.88 17.88 -2.70
N TRP A 175 11.11 16.61 -2.35
CA TRP A 175 10.23 15.87 -1.45
C TRP A 175 10.82 15.55 -0.09
N TRP A 176 12.13 15.28 -0.03
CA TRP A 176 12.80 14.86 1.20
C TRP A 176 14.26 15.35 1.25
N PRO A 177 14.47 16.68 1.31
CA PRO A 177 15.83 17.23 1.29
C PRO A 177 16.60 16.83 2.54
N LEU A 178 17.80 16.29 2.33
CA LEU A 178 18.72 15.92 3.40
C LEU A 178 19.55 17.14 3.77
N ARG A 179 19.33 17.70 4.96
CA ARG A 179 19.94 18.96 5.40
C ARG A 179 21.15 18.76 6.33
N GLU A 180 21.19 17.63 7.02
CA GLU A 180 22.14 17.38 8.10
C GLU A 180 22.97 16.13 7.79
N PRO A 181 24.28 16.10 8.09
CA PRO A 181 25.09 14.89 7.98
C PRO A 181 24.44 13.72 8.74
N GLY A 182 24.40 12.57 8.09
CA GLY A 182 23.75 11.37 8.63
C GLY A 182 22.20 11.31 8.44
N ALA A 183 21.57 12.40 7.96
CA ALA A 183 20.15 12.34 7.60
C ALA A 183 19.95 11.37 6.42
N ARG A 184 18.85 10.59 6.46
CA ARG A 184 18.54 9.53 5.48
C ARG A 184 17.17 9.72 4.88
N ALA A 185 17.00 9.26 3.66
CA ALA A 185 15.72 9.23 2.97
C ALA A 185 15.62 8.01 2.04
N GLU A 186 14.44 7.44 1.95
CA GLU A 186 14.06 6.51 0.90
C GLU A 186 13.63 7.33 -0.34
N ILE A 187 14.30 7.12 -1.50
CA ILE A 187 14.03 7.85 -2.74
C ILE A 187 12.75 7.30 -3.38
N GLY A 188 11.61 7.93 -3.08
CA GLY A 188 10.28 7.41 -3.42
C GLY A 188 9.89 7.45 -4.89
N ARG A 189 10.72 7.97 -5.80
CA ARG A 189 10.42 8.09 -7.23
C ARG A 189 9.85 6.80 -7.88
N PRO A 190 10.38 5.58 -7.61
CA PRO A 190 9.81 4.36 -8.13
C PRO A 190 8.38 4.08 -7.65
N ARG A 191 8.03 4.51 -6.43
CA ARG A 191 6.67 4.40 -5.87
C ARG A 191 5.72 5.38 -6.53
N ASP A 192 6.18 6.61 -6.79
CA ASP A 192 5.44 7.61 -7.55
C ASP A 192 5.11 7.11 -8.96
N GLU A 193 6.11 6.53 -9.65
CA GLU A 193 5.95 5.94 -10.98
C GLU A 193 5.00 4.74 -10.97
N ALA A 194 5.11 3.85 -9.98
CA ALA A 194 4.24 2.69 -9.84
C ALA A 194 2.78 3.10 -9.60
N TRP A 195 2.55 4.07 -8.70
CA TRP A 195 1.22 4.62 -8.43
C TRP A 195 0.61 5.28 -9.67
N ALA A 196 1.35 6.17 -10.34
CA ALA A 196 0.89 6.83 -11.56
C ALA A 196 0.56 5.82 -12.68
N ALA A 197 1.38 4.77 -12.83
CA ALA A 197 1.13 3.70 -13.79
C ALA A 197 -0.16 2.91 -13.46
N ALA A 198 -0.39 2.59 -12.18
CA ALA A 198 -1.61 1.92 -11.74
C ALA A 198 -2.85 2.77 -12.00
N VAL A 199 -2.83 4.06 -11.60
CA VAL A 199 -3.94 5.00 -11.83
C VAL A 199 -4.25 5.15 -13.32
N SER A 200 -3.22 5.18 -14.20
CA SER A 200 -3.40 5.31 -15.65
C SER A 200 -4.13 4.14 -16.31
N CYS A 201 -4.30 3.02 -15.61
CA CYS A 201 -5.08 1.88 -16.09
C CYS A 201 -6.60 2.09 -15.98
N LEU A 202 -7.05 3.03 -15.14
CA LEU A 202 -8.47 3.38 -15.04
C LEU A 202 -8.90 4.31 -16.18
N ALA A 203 -10.04 3.99 -16.79
CA ALA A 203 -10.75 4.90 -17.69
C ALA A 203 -11.71 5.83 -16.95
N ALA A 204 -12.26 5.40 -15.81
CA ALA A 204 -13.11 6.19 -14.93
C ALA A 204 -13.29 5.51 -13.57
N GLY A 205 -13.47 6.29 -12.51
CA GLY A 205 -13.75 5.81 -11.17
C GLY A 205 -12.79 6.38 -10.12
N ARG A 206 -12.39 5.55 -9.16
CA ARG A 206 -11.46 5.96 -8.10
C ARG A 206 -10.28 4.99 -7.99
N ALA A 207 -9.07 5.53 -7.77
CA ALA A 207 -7.92 4.76 -7.33
C ALA A 207 -7.62 5.09 -5.86
N VAL A 208 -7.35 4.08 -5.06
CA VAL A 208 -7.04 4.21 -3.63
C VAL A 208 -5.76 3.47 -3.30
N ALA A 209 -4.83 4.14 -2.61
CA ALA A 209 -3.68 3.50 -1.97
C ALA A 209 -3.76 3.71 -0.47
N VAL A 210 -3.55 2.64 0.30
CA VAL A 210 -3.52 2.65 1.77
C VAL A 210 -2.18 2.12 2.22
N ASP A 211 -1.43 2.92 2.97
CA ASP A 211 -0.11 2.52 3.40
C ASP A 211 0.34 3.23 4.68
N TYR A 212 1.34 2.66 5.41
CA TYR A 212 2.02 3.43 6.43
C TYR A 212 2.93 4.43 5.77
N ALA A 213 2.65 5.69 6.06
CA ALA A 213 3.18 6.76 5.25
C ALA A 213 3.51 8.00 6.09
N HIS A 214 4.20 8.91 5.44
CA HIS A 214 4.49 10.24 5.95
C HIS A 214 4.31 11.29 4.85
N VAL A 215 4.19 12.53 5.26
CA VAL A 215 4.09 13.70 4.39
C VAL A 215 5.25 14.66 4.67
N ARG A 216 5.46 15.64 3.80
CA ARG A 216 6.60 16.58 3.85
C ARG A 216 6.87 17.18 5.24
N GLY A 217 5.85 17.45 6.04
CA GLY A 217 6.01 18.01 7.39
C GLY A 217 6.41 17.00 8.48
N SER A 218 6.43 15.70 8.16
CA SER A 218 6.66 14.62 9.12
C SER A 218 7.64 13.54 8.61
N ARG A 219 8.58 13.93 7.74
CA ARG A 219 9.62 13.02 7.24
C ARG A 219 10.48 12.50 8.39
N PRO A 220 10.70 11.18 8.53
CA PRO A 220 11.63 10.64 9.51
C PRO A 220 13.07 11.08 9.16
N PRO A 221 13.82 11.66 10.12
CA PRO A 221 15.14 12.25 9.82
C PRO A 221 16.20 11.21 9.44
N PHE A 222 16.02 9.95 9.82
CA PHE A 222 16.97 8.86 9.57
C PHE A 222 16.38 7.77 8.64
N GLY A 223 15.34 8.11 7.87
CA GLY A 223 14.60 7.13 7.09
C GLY A 223 13.73 6.21 7.96
N SER A 224 13.13 5.23 7.30
CA SER A 224 12.20 4.28 7.93
C SER A 224 12.44 2.83 7.48
N LEU A 225 13.46 2.57 6.65
CA LEU A 225 13.77 1.23 6.17
C LEU A 225 14.03 0.27 7.33
N THR A 226 13.27 -0.80 7.39
CA THR A 226 13.37 -1.84 8.41
C THR A 226 13.08 -3.22 7.83
N GLY A 227 13.31 -4.25 8.62
CA GLY A 227 12.93 -5.62 8.28
C GLY A 227 11.90 -6.16 9.27
N PHE A 228 11.08 -7.12 8.82
CA PHE A 228 10.19 -7.88 9.69
C PHE A 228 10.38 -9.37 9.53
N ARG A 229 10.36 -10.09 10.65
CA ARG A 229 10.43 -11.55 10.68
C ARG A 229 9.56 -12.10 11.80
N ALA A 230 8.62 -12.99 11.47
CA ALA A 230 7.70 -13.58 12.43
C ALA A 230 6.97 -12.53 13.30
N GLY A 231 6.49 -11.44 12.68
CA GLY A 231 5.76 -10.36 13.35
C GLY A 231 6.61 -9.43 14.22
N ARG A 232 7.94 -9.50 14.13
CA ARG A 232 8.86 -8.66 14.90
C ARG A 232 9.74 -7.84 14.00
N GLU A 233 9.93 -6.58 14.36
CA GLU A 233 10.90 -5.72 13.71
C GLU A 233 12.33 -6.23 13.96
N VAL A 234 13.14 -6.25 12.90
CA VAL A 234 14.54 -6.70 12.89
C VAL A 234 15.35 -5.79 11.98
N PRO A 235 16.70 -5.74 12.13
CA PRO A 235 17.55 -4.99 11.19
C PRO A 235 17.27 -5.41 9.72
N PRO A 236 17.27 -4.47 8.76
CA PRO A 236 17.07 -4.78 7.35
C PRO A 236 18.31 -5.51 6.78
N VAL A 237 18.15 -6.77 6.41
CA VAL A 237 19.19 -7.58 5.76
C VAL A 237 18.60 -8.20 4.50
N PRO A 238 19.18 -7.94 3.30
CA PRO A 238 18.58 -8.33 2.03
C PRO A 238 18.91 -9.79 1.65
N ASP A 239 18.70 -10.71 2.59
CA ASP A 239 18.98 -12.16 2.46
C ASP A 239 17.74 -12.98 2.06
N GLY A 240 16.58 -12.34 1.89
CA GLY A 240 15.31 -12.98 1.58
C GLY A 240 14.68 -13.74 2.77
N SER A 241 15.24 -13.68 3.99
CA SER A 241 14.68 -14.36 5.17
C SER A 241 13.64 -13.53 5.92
N ARG A 242 13.47 -12.28 5.53
CA ARG A 242 12.60 -11.28 6.16
C ARG A 242 11.96 -10.38 5.12
N ASP A 243 10.86 -9.79 5.47
CA ASP A 243 10.32 -8.69 4.72
C ASP A 243 11.19 -7.45 4.90
N LEU A 244 11.28 -6.65 3.84
CA LEU A 244 11.99 -5.37 3.84
C LEU A 244 11.00 -4.30 3.40
N THR A 245 10.73 -3.36 4.29
CA THR A 245 9.74 -2.32 4.08
C THR A 245 10.23 -0.97 4.55
N SER A 246 9.62 0.09 4.04
CA SER A 246 9.80 1.46 4.52
C SER A 246 8.54 2.28 4.28
N HIS A 247 8.31 3.28 5.11
CA HIS A 247 7.16 4.15 5.00
C HIS A 247 7.14 4.91 3.67
N VAL A 248 5.93 5.17 3.16
CA VAL A 248 5.73 5.78 1.85
C VAL A 248 5.62 7.30 1.96
N ALA A 249 6.31 8.04 1.09
CA ALA A 249 6.12 9.47 0.89
C ALA A 249 4.84 9.72 0.09
N LEU A 250 3.66 9.52 0.69
CA LEU A 250 2.40 9.40 -0.03
C LEU A 250 1.92 10.72 -0.66
N ASP A 251 2.38 11.86 -0.15
CA ASP A 251 2.19 13.18 -0.78
C ASP A 251 2.97 13.32 -2.11
N ALA A 252 4.12 12.64 -2.26
CA ALA A 252 4.83 12.59 -3.53
C ALA A 252 4.07 11.73 -4.55
N CYS A 253 3.59 10.55 -4.13
CA CYS A 253 2.73 9.70 -4.96
C CYS A 253 1.46 10.43 -5.41
N ALA A 254 0.82 11.19 -4.51
CA ALA A 254 -0.35 12.00 -4.82
C ALA A 254 -0.08 13.02 -5.94
N ALA A 255 1.10 13.65 -5.91
CA ALA A 255 1.49 14.65 -6.91
C ALA A 255 1.87 14.03 -8.26
N ALA A 256 2.31 12.76 -8.30
CA ALA A 256 2.72 12.08 -9.51
C ALA A 256 1.56 11.85 -10.52
N CYS A 257 0.32 11.80 -10.03
CA CYS A 257 -0.88 11.62 -10.86
C CYS A 257 -1.48 12.95 -11.38
N GLY A 258 -0.94 14.10 -10.99
CA GLY A 258 -1.43 15.41 -11.37
C GLY A 258 -0.63 15.99 -12.53
N GLY A 259 -1.21 16.09 -13.73
CA GLY A 259 -0.76 17.08 -14.71
C GLY A 259 -0.91 18.50 -14.12
N ALA A 260 -0.08 19.44 -14.56
CA ALA A 260 -0.04 20.83 -14.07
C ALA A 260 -1.38 21.59 -14.14
N SER A 261 -2.44 21.00 -14.69
CA SER A 261 -3.77 21.60 -14.91
C SER A 261 -4.88 21.09 -13.99
N SER A 262 -4.71 19.98 -13.25
CA SER A 262 -5.70 19.50 -12.31
C SER A 262 -5.35 19.98 -10.91
N GLY A 263 -5.87 21.15 -10.55
CA GLY A 263 -5.86 21.61 -9.16
C GLY A 263 -6.45 20.52 -8.25
N GLY A 264 -5.90 20.38 -7.04
CA GLY A 264 -6.10 19.31 -6.05
C GLY A 264 -7.51 18.79 -5.71
N ALA A 265 -8.53 19.13 -6.51
CA ALA A 265 -9.92 18.70 -6.31
C ALA A 265 -10.16 17.18 -6.48
N ASP A 266 -9.31 16.49 -7.26
CA ASP A 266 -9.48 15.07 -7.57
C ASP A 266 -8.64 14.15 -6.67
N THR A 267 -7.84 14.71 -5.76
CA THR A 267 -6.95 13.94 -4.89
C THR A 267 -7.21 14.29 -3.43
N GLU A 268 -7.43 13.27 -2.63
CA GLU A 268 -7.63 13.40 -1.20
C GLU A 268 -6.64 12.51 -0.45
N LEU A 269 -6.11 13.02 0.67
CA LEU A 269 -5.23 12.29 1.57
C LEU A 269 -5.77 12.44 3.00
N VAL A 270 -6.23 11.35 3.59
CA VAL A 270 -6.79 11.29 4.95
C VAL A 270 -6.22 10.11 5.73
N THR A 271 -6.48 10.03 7.02
CA THR A 271 -6.13 8.83 7.79
C THR A 271 -7.10 7.68 7.49
N GLN A 272 -6.64 6.43 7.65
CA GLN A 272 -7.50 5.25 7.53
C GLN A 272 -8.70 5.35 8.49
N ARG A 273 -8.48 5.87 9.69
CA ARG A 273 -9.56 6.09 10.67
C ARG A 273 -10.66 7.00 10.11
N GLU A 274 -10.27 8.09 9.46
CA GLU A 274 -11.24 9.02 8.85
C GLU A 274 -11.95 8.40 7.67
N ALA A 275 -11.22 7.73 6.77
CA ALA A 275 -11.79 7.05 5.61
C ALA A 275 -12.77 5.95 6.03
N LEU A 276 -12.37 5.06 6.94
CA LEU A 276 -13.21 4.00 7.45
C LEU A 276 -14.42 4.52 8.23
N GLY A 277 -14.25 5.62 8.99
CA GLY A 277 -15.36 6.28 9.68
C GLY A 277 -16.44 6.79 8.72
N ARG A 278 -16.04 7.40 7.59
CA ARG A 278 -16.96 7.85 6.51
C ARG A 278 -17.66 6.65 5.86
N LEU A 279 -16.98 5.52 5.76
CA LEU A 279 -17.52 4.27 5.23
C LEU A 279 -18.27 3.44 6.30
N GLY A 280 -18.62 4.04 7.44
CA GLY A 280 -19.48 3.45 8.46
C GLY A 280 -18.80 2.40 9.37
N VAL A 281 -17.47 2.33 9.40
CA VAL A 281 -16.75 1.51 10.38
C VAL A 281 -16.60 2.33 11.67
N THR A 282 -17.48 2.04 12.64
CA THR A 282 -17.51 2.75 13.93
C THR A 282 -17.36 1.77 15.07
N GLY A 283 -16.40 2.02 15.97
CA GLY A 283 -16.12 1.20 17.16
C GLY A 283 -17.06 1.45 18.34
N GLY A 284 -18.31 1.85 18.10
CA GLY A 284 -19.27 2.14 19.14
C GLY A 284 -19.65 0.87 19.94
N ARG A 285 -19.59 0.94 21.28
CA ARG A 285 -20.06 -0.16 22.12
C ARG A 285 -21.55 -0.38 21.93
N PRO A 286 -22.00 -1.66 21.77
CA PRO A 286 -23.41 -1.96 21.71
C PRO A 286 -24.13 -1.58 23.01
N PRO A 287 -25.40 -1.18 22.96
CA PRO A 287 -26.19 -0.86 24.15
C PRO A 287 -26.26 -2.08 25.09
N LEU A 288 -26.07 -1.85 26.40
CA LEU A 288 -26.15 -2.93 27.41
C LEU A 288 -27.49 -3.65 27.42
N ALA A 289 -28.58 -2.95 27.07
CA ALA A 289 -29.90 -3.57 26.95
C ALA A 289 -29.93 -4.75 25.96
N LEU A 290 -29.10 -4.71 24.90
CA LEU A 290 -28.99 -5.81 23.95
C LEU A 290 -28.46 -7.09 24.60
N ALA A 291 -27.62 -6.99 25.63
CA ALA A 291 -27.12 -8.14 26.36
C ALA A 291 -28.22 -8.95 27.04
N SER A 292 -29.33 -8.30 27.39
CA SER A 292 -30.50 -8.96 28.03
C SER A 292 -31.54 -9.43 26.99
N THR A 293 -31.69 -8.73 25.86
CA THR A 293 -32.71 -9.02 24.85
C THR A 293 -32.23 -9.98 23.76
N ASP A 294 -30.94 -9.88 23.37
CA ASP A 294 -30.24 -10.77 22.43
C ASP A 294 -28.77 -10.92 22.84
N PRO A 295 -28.45 -11.82 23.79
CA PRO A 295 -27.08 -12.02 24.27
C PRO A 295 -26.10 -12.40 23.15
N ALA A 296 -26.52 -13.22 22.19
CA ALA A 296 -25.68 -13.63 21.06
C ALA A 296 -25.38 -12.44 20.10
N GLY A 297 -26.40 -11.62 19.84
CA GLY A 297 -26.28 -10.38 19.08
C GLY A 297 -25.35 -9.39 19.79
N TYR A 298 -25.44 -9.26 21.11
CA TYR A 298 -24.55 -8.41 21.90
C TYR A 298 -23.08 -8.83 21.78
N VAL A 299 -22.80 -10.14 21.89
CA VAL A 299 -21.43 -10.66 21.76
C VAL A 299 -20.87 -10.41 20.36
N ARG A 300 -21.68 -10.67 19.30
CA ARG A 300 -21.26 -10.34 17.91
C ARG A 300 -20.97 -8.85 17.72
N ALA A 301 -21.85 -7.98 18.20
CA ALA A 301 -21.68 -6.53 18.11
C ALA A 301 -20.47 -6.03 18.90
N LEU A 302 -20.18 -6.63 20.06
CA LEU A 302 -18.99 -6.30 20.86
C LEU A 302 -17.70 -6.74 20.16
N SER A 303 -17.68 -7.93 19.54
CA SER A 303 -16.55 -8.38 18.69
C SER A 303 -16.31 -7.43 17.55
N SER A 304 -17.34 -7.07 16.80
CA SER A 304 -17.28 -6.11 15.68
C SER A 304 -16.79 -4.73 16.14
N ALA A 305 -17.22 -4.26 17.33
CA ALA A 305 -16.72 -3.01 17.89
C ALA A 305 -15.21 -3.09 18.23
N GLY A 306 -14.73 -4.23 18.72
CA GLY A 306 -13.32 -4.49 18.96
C GLY A 306 -12.48 -4.47 17.67
N GLU A 307 -12.97 -5.14 16.63
CA GLU A 307 -12.34 -5.16 15.31
C GLU A 307 -12.30 -3.76 14.66
N ALA A 308 -13.41 -3.00 14.75
CA ALA A 308 -13.44 -1.63 14.28
C ALA A 308 -12.45 -0.75 15.06
N ALA A 309 -12.31 -0.94 16.37
CA ALA A 309 -11.35 -0.23 17.19
C ALA A 309 -9.90 -0.53 16.76
N GLU A 310 -9.56 -1.79 16.41
CA GLU A 310 -8.25 -2.17 15.88
C GLU A 310 -7.93 -1.44 14.56
N LEU A 311 -8.88 -1.47 13.60
CA LEU A 311 -8.73 -0.81 12.30
C LEU A 311 -8.58 0.72 12.37
N THR A 312 -9.12 1.33 13.44
CA THR A 312 -9.13 2.79 13.61
C THR A 312 -8.24 3.29 14.74
N ALA A 313 -7.43 2.40 15.35
CA ALA A 313 -6.58 2.71 16.51
C ALA A 313 -5.53 3.78 16.18
N ARG A 314 -5.33 4.72 17.12
CA ARG A 314 -4.17 5.63 17.08
C ARG A 314 -2.91 4.85 17.44
N GLY A 315 -1.80 5.18 16.80
CA GLY A 315 -0.54 4.45 16.96
C GLY A 315 -0.55 3.06 16.30
N GLY A 316 -1.50 2.79 15.41
CA GLY A 316 -1.67 1.53 14.70
C GLY A 316 -2.30 1.71 13.32
N LEU A 317 -3.09 0.73 12.86
CA LEU A 317 -3.69 0.72 11.52
C LEU A 317 -4.48 2.00 11.20
N GLY A 318 -5.12 2.63 12.19
CA GLY A 318 -5.91 3.84 11.99
C GLY A 318 -5.10 5.08 11.58
N ASP A 319 -3.77 5.06 11.75
CA ASP A 319 -2.87 6.15 11.34
C ASP A 319 -2.27 5.94 9.95
N PHE A 320 -2.52 4.81 9.29
CA PHE A 320 -2.20 4.65 7.88
C PHE A 320 -2.83 5.76 7.07
N LEU A 321 -2.16 6.19 6.01
CA LEU A 321 -2.70 7.19 5.11
C LEU A 321 -3.45 6.53 3.95
N TRP A 322 -4.58 7.13 3.63
CA TRP A 322 -5.48 6.72 2.57
C TRP A 322 -5.47 7.80 1.49
N LEU A 323 -4.80 7.51 0.38
CA LEU A 323 -4.72 8.37 -0.79
C LEU A 323 -5.81 7.96 -1.77
N THR A 324 -6.73 8.87 -2.07
CA THR A 324 -7.76 8.67 -3.09
C THR A 324 -7.51 9.58 -4.27
N ARG A 325 -7.55 9.03 -5.49
CA ARG A 325 -7.53 9.77 -6.76
C ARG A 325 -8.80 9.48 -7.55
N ARG A 326 -9.56 10.49 -7.89
CA ARG A 326 -10.68 10.40 -8.85
C ARG A 326 -10.15 10.43 -10.28
N VAL A 327 -10.71 9.58 -11.12
CA VAL A 327 -10.43 9.52 -12.56
C VAL A 327 -11.74 9.76 -13.28
N SER A 328 -11.88 10.95 -13.86
CA SER A 328 -13.03 11.28 -14.69
C SER A 328 -12.91 10.61 -16.04
N PRO A 329 -14.02 10.18 -16.67
CA PRO A 329 -13.98 9.74 -18.06
C PRO A 329 -13.29 10.83 -18.89
N ALA A 330 -12.40 10.43 -19.81
CA ALA A 330 -11.95 11.39 -20.83
C ALA A 330 -13.19 11.89 -21.57
N ASP A 331 -13.32 13.21 -21.70
CA ASP A 331 -14.37 13.79 -22.54
C ASP A 331 -14.33 13.09 -23.91
N GLY A 332 -15.43 12.41 -24.26
CA GLY A 332 -15.54 11.70 -25.52
C GLY A 332 -15.36 12.70 -26.67
N PRO A 333 -14.94 12.19 -27.87
CA PRO A 333 -14.73 13.05 -29.02
C PRO A 333 -15.99 13.76 -29.49
#